data_68025b5c57f7399918860052ba3f51ec
#
_entry.id   68025b5c57f7399918860052ba3f51ec
#
_cell.length_a   1.000
_cell.length_b   1.000
_cell.length_c   1.000
_cell.angle_alpha   90.00
_cell.angle_beta   90.00
_cell.angle_gamma   90.00
#
_symmetry.space_group_name_H-M   'P 1'
#
loop_
_entity.id
_entity.type
_entity.pdbx_description
1 polymer ?
#
loop_
_entity_poly.entity_id
_entity_poly.type
_entity_poly.pdbx_seq_one_letter_code
_entity_poly.pdbx_strand_id
1 'polypeptide(L)'
;MFKRFIASIGACSVAFSIILPAYAATGEVLTDTVPLTPVISGPDDIAVGRTLVLDASASAGLGEDISYRWYRDTLPQPISRTVEAVYTPERAGITLIRLVISSTIDGEVVEAEMHKAITVYERKIALIADGSIPADKLQIHKQTAADAGVFLRILQPDIIGTPLGSEEALVKLIKDQMTALNGAEAIVLWSEGITGLQALMRAVEEDTERMQSIKNQSIVLITDRSLQTLGRTARGPFSVLKPKQILVTRRTSINPLISSESIEGFVQELEKRDIGHLVVDASTTGLRPWNLLSSLVNYMLTHGVSSQTIILLLMLPVIAMILAFLKQVIGVTTFGLYTPSIVALSFLALGWPIGLIFLLFILATGYMTRSFMRRWRLLYVPKVAIIITVVSVTLLLLLGLGTLFNIVLARDTIFVLLIMSTLAESFLNVKTEEGLYSAVLGTGETILAALLCVFIVQWPWLQSLILAYPELILFTIAVDAVLGKWTGLRLVEYFRFREVFKNLQEE
;
A
#
# COMPACT_ATOMS: atom_id res chain seq x y z
N MET A 1 -48.30 -18.03 -5.76
CA MET A 1 -47.13 -17.13 -6.00
C MET A 1 -45.85 -17.61 -5.30
N PHE A 2 -45.93 -18.17 -4.10
CA PHE A 2 -44.76 -18.67 -3.35
C PHE A 2 -44.02 -19.86 -4.02
N LYS A 3 -44.74 -20.78 -4.65
CA LYS A 3 -44.14 -21.93 -5.37
C LYS A 3 -43.32 -21.55 -6.62
N ARG A 4 -43.60 -20.41 -7.28
CA ARG A 4 -42.79 -19.91 -8.42
C ARG A 4 -41.53 -19.16 -8.01
N PHE A 5 -41.47 -18.68 -6.76
CA PHE A 5 -40.31 -18.02 -6.19
C PHE A 5 -39.22 -19.04 -5.81
N ILE A 6 -39.57 -20.16 -5.24
CA ILE A 6 -38.65 -21.25 -4.90
C ILE A 6 -38.04 -21.89 -6.18
N ALA A 7 -38.83 -22.00 -7.25
CA ALA A 7 -38.34 -22.51 -8.53
C ALA A 7 -37.37 -21.58 -9.24
N SER A 8 -37.48 -20.26 -9.02
CA SER A 8 -36.55 -19.24 -9.61
C SER A 8 -35.23 -19.15 -8.86
N ILE A 9 -35.21 -19.42 -7.55
CA ILE A 9 -33.98 -19.50 -6.77
C ILE A 9 -33.24 -20.82 -7.03
N GLY A 10 -33.95 -21.91 -7.27
CA GLY A 10 -33.37 -23.20 -7.66
C GLY A 10 -32.72 -23.21 -9.05
N ALA A 11 -33.18 -22.36 -9.96
CA ALA A 11 -32.60 -22.27 -11.31
C ALA A 11 -31.29 -21.44 -11.37
N CYS A 12 -31.02 -20.59 -10.38
CA CYS A 12 -29.77 -19.82 -10.32
C CYS A 12 -28.61 -20.57 -9.62
N SER A 13 -28.92 -21.64 -8.85
CA SER A 13 -27.91 -22.45 -8.15
C SER A 13 -27.37 -23.63 -8.99
N VAL A 14 -27.89 -23.89 -10.19
CA VAL A 14 -27.47 -25.04 -11.04
C VAL A 14 -26.43 -24.65 -12.12
N ALA A 15 -26.08 -23.39 -12.24
CA ALA A 15 -25.14 -22.92 -13.27
C ALA A 15 -23.66 -22.87 -12.82
N PHE A 16 -23.31 -23.41 -11.65
CA PHE A 16 -21.91 -23.49 -11.19
C PHE A 16 -21.49 -24.94 -10.92
N SER A 17 -21.83 -25.86 -11.83
CA SER A 17 -21.17 -27.17 -11.86
C SER A 17 -19.83 -27.02 -12.58
N ILE A 18 -18.78 -26.90 -11.79
CA ILE A 18 -17.39 -27.04 -12.24
C ILE A 18 -17.26 -28.44 -12.81
N ILE A 19 -17.10 -28.58 -14.11
CA ILE A 19 -16.67 -29.82 -14.77
C ILE A 19 -15.22 -30.04 -14.36
N LEU A 20 -15.00 -30.85 -13.34
CA LEU A 20 -13.72 -31.50 -13.10
C LEU A 20 -13.60 -32.61 -14.16
N PRO A 21 -12.58 -32.64 -15.01
CA PRO A 21 -12.30 -33.80 -15.83
C PRO A 21 -11.99 -34.98 -14.91
N ALA A 22 -12.83 -36.02 -14.95
CA ALA A 22 -12.51 -37.29 -14.35
C ALA A 22 -11.30 -37.86 -15.12
N TYR A 23 -10.13 -37.79 -14.54
CA TYR A 23 -8.99 -38.61 -14.96
C TYR A 23 -9.29 -40.03 -14.57
N ALA A 24 -9.59 -40.86 -15.56
CA ALA A 24 -9.63 -42.31 -15.40
C ALA A 24 -8.23 -42.77 -15.03
N ALA A 25 -8.09 -43.28 -13.80
CA ALA A 25 -6.89 -43.93 -13.36
C ALA A 25 -6.78 -45.26 -14.12
N THR A 26 -6.02 -45.29 -15.21
CA THR A 26 -5.40 -46.50 -15.70
C THR A 26 -4.29 -46.83 -14.73
N GLY A 27 -4.46 -47.91 -13.96
CA GLY A 27 -3.45 -48.41 -13.05
C GLY A 27 -2.23 -48.96 -13.82
N GLU A 28 -1.28 -48.07 -14.10
CA GLU A 28 0.11 -48.46 -14.21
C GLU A 28 0.72 -48.26 -12.81
N VAL A 29 1.23 -49.35 -12.24
CA VAL A 29 2.09 -49.31 -11.06
C VAL A 29 3.37 -48.62 -11.51
N LEU A 30 3.34 -47.26 -11.48
CA LEU A 30 4.56 -46.48 -11.47
C LEU A 30 5.23 -46.76 -10.12
N THR A 31 6.29 -47.56 -10.16
CA THR A 31 7.30 -47.56 -9.10
C THR A 31 7.70 -46.10 -8.95
N ASP A 32 7.30 -45.48 -7.83
CA ASP A 32 7.66 -44.10 -7.42
C ASP A 32 9.19 -44.07 -7.21
N THR A 33 9.94 -44.00 -8.30
CA THR A 33 11.35 -43.59 -8.23
C THR A 33 11.32 -42.08 -8.02
N VAL A 34 11.38 -41.64 -6.77
CA VAL A 34 11.56 -40.20 -6.45
C VAL A 34 12.86 -39.77 -7.13
N PRO A 35 12.82 -38.91 -8.15
CA PRO A 35 14.02 -38.49 -8.84
C PRO A 35 14.96 -37.80 -7.85
N LEU A 36 16.26 -37.98 -8.03
CA LEU A 36 17.28 -37.33 -7.23
C LEU A 36 17.15 -35.81 -7.42
N THR A 37 16.73 -35.09 -6.37
CA THR A 37 16.46 -33.65 -6.41
C THR A 37 17.45 -32.91 -5.53
N PRO A 38 18.47 -32.25 -6.12
CA PRO A 38 19.39 -31.39 -5.38
C PRO A 38 18.69 -30.10 -4.93
N VAL A 39 18.96 -29.71 -3.68
CA VAL A 39 18.45 -28.44 -3.11
C VAL A 39 19.61 -27.73 -2.45
N ILE A 40 19.81 -26.44 -2.77
CA ILE A 40 20.82 -25.58 -2.15
C ILE A 40 20.12 -24.55 -1.26
N SER A 41 20.24 -24.70 0.05
CA SER A 41 19.78 -23.73 1.05
C SER A 41 20.92 -22.77 1.41
N GLY A 42 20.60 -21.53 1.68
CA GLY A 42 21.55 -20.47 2.04
C GLY A 42 21.24 -19.13 1.40
N PRO A 43 21.95 -18.07 1.78
CA PRO A 43 21.71 -16.73 1.28
C PRO A 43 22.06 -16.60 -0.23
N ASP A 44 21.37 -15.65 -0.90
CA ASP A 44 21.59 -15.37 -2.33
C ASP A 44 22.62 -14.25 -2.55
N ASP A 45 23.01 -13.57 -1.47
CA ASP A 45 23.95 -12.46 -1.49
C ASP A 45 24.86 -12.46 -0.25
N ILE A 46 26.09 -12.00 -0.41
CA ILE A 46 27.07 -11.92 0.69
C ILE A 46 28.08 -10.80 0.43
N ALA A 47 28.57 -10.19 1.51
CA ALA A 47 29.66 -9.22 1.42
C ALA A 47 31.01 -9.91 1.20
N VAL A 48 31.89 -9.22 0.46
CA VAL A 48 33.31 -9.65 0.26
C VAL A 48 33.96 -9.89 1.63
N GLY A 49 34.73 -10.98 1.72
CA GLY A 49 35.46 -11.37 2.93
C GLY A 49 34.61 -11.97 4.06
N ARG A 50 33.30 -12.10 3.88
CA ARG A 50 32.45 -12.85 4.82
C ARG A 50 32.27 -14.28 4.39
N THR A 51 32.20 -15.18 5.37
CA THR A 51 32.04 -16.61 5.14
C THR A 51 30.57 -16.97 4.94
N LEU A 52 30.29 -17.66 3.86
CA LEU A 52 28.99 -18.19 3.48
C LEU A 52 28.95 -19.68 3.79
N VAL A 53 27.86 -20.15 4.38
CA VAL A 53 27.55 -21.56 4.58
C VAL A 53 26.34 -21.90 3.70
N LEU A 54 26.53 -22.89 2.83
CA LEU A 54 25.49 -23.46 1.99
C LEU A 54 25.18 -24.87 2.48
N ASP A 55 23.92 -25.20 2.54
CA ASP A 55 23.44 -26.51 3.06
C ASP A 55 22.63 -27.24 1.99
N ALA A 56 22.93 -28.49 1.78
CA ALA A 56 22.24 -29.39 0.88
C ALA A 56 21.39 -30.45 1.62
N SER A 57 21.18 -30.33 2.93
CA SER A 57 20.44 -31.32 3.73
C SER A 57 18.98 -31.49 3.28
N ALA A 58 18.40 -30.50 2.61
CA ALA A 58 17.07 -30.59 2.04
C ALA A 58 16.98 -31.33 0.71
N SER A 59 18.12 -31.79 0.17
CA SER A 59 18.15 -32.63 -1.05
C SER A 59 17.53 -33.99 -0.78
N ALA A 60 16.70 -34.47 -1.71
CA ALA A 60 15.96 -35.71 -1.58
C ALA A 60 16.31 -36.68 -2.73
N GLY A 61 16.25 -37.98 -2.47
CA GLY A 61 16.44 -39.03 -3.47
C GLY A 61 16.36 -40.43 -2.88
N LEU A 62 16.11 -41.45 -3.71
CA LEU A 62 16.13 -42.84 -3.35
C LEU A 62 17.60 -43.33 -3.35
N GLY A 63 18.06 -43.87 -2.20
CA GLY A 63 19.38 -44.47 -2.03
C GLY A 63 19.91 -44.24 -0.62
N GLU A 64 20.63 -45.23 -0.07
CA GLU A 64 21.14 -45.15 1.31
C GLU A 64 22.36 -44.24 1.45
N ASP A 65 23.10 -43.98 0.34
CA ASP A 65 24.31 -43.15 0.34
C ASP A 65 24.24 -42.03 -0.70
N ILE A 66 23.83 -40.82 -0.26
CA ILE A 66 23.94 -39.64 -1.11
C ILE A 66 25.32 -39.01 -0.92
N SER A 67 26.12 -38.92 -1.97
CA SER A 67 27.36 -38.18 -1.96
C SER A 67 27.21 -36.77 -2.52
N TYR A 68 27.88 -35.81 -1.89
CA TYR A 68 27.79 -34.39 -2.21
C TYR A 68 29.10 -33.91 -2.77
N ARG A 69 29.04 -33.06 -3.86
CA ARG A 69 30.23 -32.41 -4.45
C ARG A 69 29.85 -30.99 -4.82
N TRP A 70 30.52 -30.04 -4.21
CA TRP A 70 30.30 -28.63 -4.45
C TRP A 70 31.39 -28.04 -5.31
N TYR A 71 31.04 -27.28 -6.33
CA TYR A 71 31.96 -26.63 -7.24
C TYR A 71 31.69 -25.15 -7.29
N ARG A 72 32.74 -24.34 -7.53
CA ARG A 72 32.67 -22.91 -7.76
C ARG A 72 32.95 -22.61 -9.22
N ASP A 73 32.06 -21.86 -9.86
CA ASP A 73 32.15 -21.49 -11.25
C ASP A 73 32.47 -22.69 -12.17
N THR A 74 33.45 -22.55 -13.03
CA THR A 74 33.91 -23.63 -13.94
C THR A 74 35.09 -24.43 -13.41
N LEU A 75 35.48 -24.23 -12.13
CA LEU A 75 36.62 -24.94 -11.56
C LEU A 75 36.35 -26.42 -11.44
N PRO A 76 37.30 -27.29 -11.90
CA PRO A 76 37.09 -28.74 -11.89
C PRO A 76 37.24 -29.36 -10.49
N GLN A 77 37.86 -28.66 -9.53
CA GLN A 77 38.06 -29.15 -8.18
C GLN A 77 36.89 -28.79 -7.28
N PRO A 78 36.33 -29.77 -6.53
CA PRO A 78 35.25 -29.47 -5.59
C PRO A 78 35.78 -28.66 -4.39
N ILE A 79 35.02 -27.67 -3.97
CA ILE A 79 35.29 -26.86 -2.77
C ILE A 79 34.91 -27.56 -1.48
N SER A 80 33.90 -28.48 -1.55
CA SER A 80 33.45 -29.30 -0.44
C SER A 80 32.91 -30.65 -0.95
N ARG A 81 32.94 -31.67 -0.09
CA ARG A 81 32.34 -33.01 -0.33
C ARG A 81 31.39 -33.42 0.80
N THR A 82 30.99 -32.49 1.63
CA THR A 82 30.05 -32.68 2.75
C THR A 82 28.68 -32.10 2.42
N VAL A 83 27.70 -32.40 3.26
CA VAL A 83 26.34 -31.83 3.14
C VAL A 83 26.37 -30.28 3.10
N GLU A 84 27.35 -29.71 3.83
CA GLU A 84 27.55 -28.27 3.88
C GLU A 84 28.78 -27.85 3.09
N ALA A 85 28.70 -26.68 2.44
CA ALA A 85 29.85 -26.04 1.81
C ALA A 85 30.11 -24.69 2.44
N VAL A 86 31.36 -24.43 2.81
CA VAL A 86 31.83 -23.19 3.38
C VAL A 86 32.65 -22.43 2.33
N TYR A 87 32.28 -21.19 2.04
CA TYR A 87 32.96 -20.40 1.02
C TYR A 87 33.12 -18.93 1.48
N THR A 88 34.28 -18.36 1.27
CA THR A 88 34.57 -16.95 1.56
C THR A 88 35.01 -16.27 0.27
N PRO A 89 34.15 -15.40 -0.33
CA PRO A 89 34.50 -14.70 -1.55
C PRO A 89 35.48 -13.54 -1.29
N GLU A 90 36.47 -13.41 -2.16
CA GLU A 90 37.51 -12.39 -2.09
C GLU A 90 37.26 -11.18 -3.01
N ARG A 91 36.35 -11.31 -3.97
CA ARG A 91 36.05 -10.27 -4.97
C ARG A 91 34.56 -10.13 -5.18
N ALA A 92 34.14 -8.90 -5.41
CA ALA A 92 32.75 -8.59 -5.80
C ALA A 92 32.45 -9.16 -7.19
N GLY A 93 31.19 -9.58 -7.39
CA GLY A 93 30.69 -10.13 -8.65
C GLY A 93 29.70 -11.26 -8.40
N ILE A 94 29.29 -11.94 -9.46
CA ILE A 94 28.40 -13.10 -9.36
C ILE A 94 29.27 -14.36 -9.34
N THR A 95 29.15 -15.16 -8.27
CA THR A 95 29.78 -16.47 -8.14
C THR A 95 28.72 -17.55 -8.35
N LEU A 96 28.94 -18.46 -9.27
CA LEU A 96 28.06 -19.58 -9.52
C LEU A 96 28.52 -20.78 -8.69
N ILE A 97 27.69 -21.26 -7.78
CA ILE A 97 27.92 -22.49 -7.01
C ILE A 97 27.11 -23.60 -7.64
N ARG A 98 27.78 -24.70 -7.94
CA ARG A 98 27.17 -25.90 -8.50
C ARG A 98 27.27 -27.04 -7.49
N LEU A 99 26.14 -27.60 -7.11
CA LEU A 99 26.01 -28.80 -6.31
C LEU A 99 25.75 -29.98 -7.25
N VAL A 100 26.56 -31.03 -7.14
CA VAL A 100 26.32 -32.31 -7.76
C VAL A 100 26.09 -33.32 -6.65
N ILE A 101 24.91 -33.92 -6.64
CA ILE A 101 24.62 -35.06 -5.75
C ILE A 101 24.61 -36.34 -6.57
N SER A 102 25.15 -37.40 -6.02
CA SER A 102 25.11 -38.73 -6.65
C SER A 102 24.69 -39.79 -5.64
N SER A 103 23.88 -40.74 -6.10
CA SER A 103 23.41 -41.88 -5.33
C SER A 103 23.41 -43.11 -6.21
N THR A 104 23.61 -44.30 -5.62
CA THR A 104 23.55 -45.58 -6.32
C THR A 104 22.14 -46.15 -6.19
N ILE A 105 21.45 -46.28 -7.32
CA ILE A 105 20.10 -46.83 -7.42
C ILE A 105 20.19 -48.06 -8.33
N ASP A 106 19.79 -49.19 -7.84
CA ASP A 106 19.83 -50.49 -8.59
C ASP A 106 21.19 -50.84 -9.20
N GLY A 107 22.29 -50.38 -8.57
CA GLY A 107 23.66 -50.64 -9.05
C GLY A 107 24.18 -49.64 -10.08
N GLU A 108 23.36 -48.69 -10.53
CA GLU A 108 23.76 -47.58 -11.40
C GLU A 108 23.94 -46.29 -10.60
N VAL A 109 24.99 -45.53 -10.93
CA VAL A 109 25.24 -44.21 -10.30
C VAL A 109 24.41 -43.16 -11.03
N VAL A 110 23.42 -42.61 -10.35
CA VAL A 110 22.60 -41.49 -10.83
C VAL A 110 23.15 -40.18 -10.27
N GLU A 111 23.36 -39.21 -11.13
CA GLU A 111 23.83 -37.86 -10.75
C GLU A 111 22.76 -36.82 -11.08
N ALA A 112 22.61 -35.85 -10.19
CA ALA A 112 21.78 -34.67 -10.43
C ALA A 112 22.54 -33.41 -10.00
N GLU A 113 22.37 -32.31 -10.75
CA GLU A 113 23.06 -31.06 -10.47
C GLU A 113 22.09 -29.88 -10.30
N MET A 114 22.49 -28.94 -9.46
CA MET A 114 21.80 -27.69 -9.23
C MET A 114 22.78 -26.52 -9.19
N HIS A 115 22.41 -25.40 -9.81
CA HIS A 115 23.19 -24.18 -9.83
C HIS A 115 22.53 -23.12 -8.97
N LYS A 116 23.33 -22.42 -8.17
CA LYS A 116 22.92 -21.26 -7.41
C LYS A 116 23.87 -20.10 -7.67
N ALA A 117 23.33 -18.99 -8.17
CA ALA A 117 24.08 -17.76 -8.33
C ALA A 117 24.09 -16.97 -7.03
N ILE A 118 25.27 -16.61 -6.53
CA ILE A 118 25.46 -15.82 -5.31
C ILE A 118 26.07 -14.48 -5.70
N THR A 119 25.39 -13.40 -5.31
CA THR A 119 25.89 -12.05 -5.55
C THR A 119 26.84 -11.63 -4.44
N VAL A 120 28.10 -11.42 -4.77
CA VAL A 120 29.13 -10.93 -3.85
C VAL A 120 29.28 -9.43 -4.02
N TYR A 121 29.14 -8.66 -2.95
CA TYR A 121 29.15 -7.21 -2.99
C TYR A 121 30.16 -6.60 -2.01
N GLU A 122 30.70 -5.44 -2.36
CA GLU A 122 31.47 -4.61 -1.44
C GLU A 122 30.55 -3.74 -0.62
N ARG A 123 29.52 -3.19 -1.23
CA ARG A 123 28.54 -2.31 -0.63
C ARG A 123 27.12 -2.71 -1.04
N LYS A 124 26.19 -2.75 -0.08
CA LYS A 124 24.77 -3.09 -0.30
C LYS A 124 23.87 -1.96 0.14
N ILE A 125 22.92 -1.61 -0.72
CA ILE A 125 21.85 -0.65 -0.44
C ILE A 125 20.52 -1.37 -0.66
N ALA A 126 19.60 -1.28 0.30
CA ALA A 126 18.25 -1.80 0.17
C ALA A 126 17.31 -0.66 -0.22
N LEU A 127 16.64 -0.76 -1.36
CA LEU A 127 15.65 0.21 -1.84
C LEU A 127 14.25 -0.37 -1.72
N ILE A 128 13.44 0.21 -0.85
CA ILE A 128 12.02 -0.11 -0.70
C ILE A 128 11.22 0.96 -1.44
N ALA A 129 10.51 0.53 -2.48
CA ALA A 129 9.70 1.40 -3.32
C ALA A 129 8.22 1.03 -3.21
N ASP A 130 7.32 2.01 -3.25
CA ASP A 130 5.89 1.73 -3.36
C ASP A 130 5.49 1.39 -4.81
N GLY A 131 4.27 0.85 -4.98
CA GLY A 131 3.76 0.44 -6.30
C GLY A 131 3.47 1.60 -7.26
N SER A 132 3.57 2.86 -6.81
CA SER A 132 3.36 4.04 -7.65
C SER A 132 4.57 4.37 -8.53
N ILE A 133 5.74 3.80 -8.20
CA ILE A 133 6.99 4.05 -8.90
C ILE A 133 7.12 3.06 -10.05
N PRO A 134 7.29 3.52 -11.31
CA PRO A 134 7.46 2.64 -12.45
C PRO A 134 8.67 1.71 -12.29
N ALA A 135 8.48 0.41 -12.54
CA ALA A 135 9.52 -0.62 -12.38
C ALA A 135 10.72 -0.41 -13.31
N ASP A 136 10.48 0.14 -14.50
CA ASP A 136 11.54 0.50 -15.47
C ASP A 136 12.52 1.51 -14.89
N LYS A 137 12.06 2.53 -14.16
CA LYS A 137 12.94 3.50 -13.48
C LYS A 137 13.81 2.84 -12.42
N LEU A 138 13.23 1.91 -11.66
CA LEU A 138 13.97 1.16 -10.64
C LEU A 138 15.04 0.27 -11.25
N GLN A 139 14.76 -0.34 -12.41
CA GLN A 139 15.74 -1.16 -13.13
C GLN A 139 16.92 -0.33 -13.66
N ILE A 140 16.68 0.91 -14.13
CA ILE A 140 17.76 1.84 -14.52
C ILE A 140 18.69 2.12 -13.34
N HIS A 141 18.13 2.41 -12.16
CA HIS A 141 18.95 2.64 -10.96
C HIS A 141 19.69 1.38 -10.51
N LYS A 142 19.08 0.21 -10.66
CA LYS A 142 19.73 -1.08 -10.36
C LYS A 142 20.93 -1.31 -11.27
N GLN A 143 20.80 -1.01 -12.55
CA GLN A 143 21.90 -1.14 -13.51
C GLN A 143 23.01 -0.14 -13.23
N THR A 144 22.66 1.13 -12.97
CA THR A 144 23.63 2.18 -12.58
C THR A 144 24.39 1.79 -11.30
N ALA A 145 23.71 1.17 -10.34
CA ALA A 145 24.34 0.71 -9.11
C ALA A 145 25.30 -0.47 -9.38
N ALA A 146 24.93 -1.40 -10.23
CA ALA A 146 25.77 -2.53 -10.61
C ALA A 146 27.05 -2.05 -11.32
N ASP A 147 26.92 -1.06 -12.21
CA ASP A 147 28.06 -0.43 -12.91
C ASP A 147 29.02 0.28 -11.93
N ALA A 148 28.49 0.78 -10.82
CA ALA A 148 29.25 1.41 -9.73
C ALA A 148 29.75 0.41 -8.65
N GLY A 149 29.56 -0.90 -8.84
CA GLY A 149 29.97 -1.92 -7.86
C GLY A 149 29.10 -2.01 -6.61
N VAL A 150 27.91 -1.38 -6.61
CA VAL A 150 26.96 -1.35 -5.50
C VAL A 150 25.83 -2.34 -5.75
N PHE A 151 25.58 -3.22 -4.81
CA PHE A 151 24.44 -4.13 -4.86
C PHE A 151 23.17 -3.41 -4.38
N LEU A 152 22.32 -3.01 -5.34
CA LEU A 152 21.03 -2.40 -5.05
C LEU A 152 19.92 -3.46 -5.00
N ARG A 153 19.50 -3.84 -3.79
CA ARG A 153 18.38 -4.74 -3.59
C ARG A 153 17.07 -3.95 -3.61
N ILE A 154 16.23 -4.19 -4.61
CA ILE A 154 14.94 -3.52 -4.76
C ILE A 154 13.84 -4.39 -4.20
N LEU A 155 13.01 -3.80 -3.34
CA LEU A 155 11.79 -4.37 -2.77
C LEU A 155 10.62 -3.50 -3.21
N GLN A 156 9.79 -4.03 -4.09
CA GLN A 156 8.58 -3.35 -4.59
C GLN A 156 7.42 -4.34 -4.62
N PRO A 157 6.22 -3.97 -4.13
CA PRO A 157 5.05 -4.83 -4.27
C PRO A 157 4.58 -4.87 -5.71
N ASP A 158 4.28 -6.04 -6.23
CA ASP A 158 3.78 -6.26 -7.61
C ASP A 158 2.34 -5.77 -7.83
N ILE A 159 1.76 -5.15 -6.83
CA ILE A 159 0.33 -4.88 -6.76
C ILE A 159 0.09 -3.38 -6.71
N ILE A 160 -0.78 -2.90 -7.59
CA ILE A 160 -1.32 -1.53 -7.52
C ILE A 160 -2.41 -1.55 -6.43
N GLY A 161 -2.06 -1.10 -5.23
CA GLY A 161 -2.97 -1.03 -4.10
C GLY A 161 -3.82 0.25 -4.07
N THR A 162 -4.91 0.21 -3.31
CA THR A 162 -5.58 1.44 -2.87
C THR A 162 -4.67 2.20 -1.90
N PRO A 163 -4.85 3.51 -1.69
CA PRO A 163 -4.03 4.26 -0.72
C PRO A 163 -3.97 3.60 0.67
N LEU A 164 -5.07 3.00 1.11
CA LEU A 164 -5.13 2.26 2.38
C LEU A 164 -4.39 0.90 2.32
N GLY A 165 -4.42 0.22 1.16
CA GLY A 165 -3.80 -1.10 0.96
C GLY A 165 -2.30 -1.03 0.65
N SER A 166 -1.80 0.11 0.17
CA SER A 166 -0.40 0.26 -0.22
C SER A 166 0.57 0.12 0.97
N GLU A 167 0.23 0.68 2.13
CA GLU A 167 1.02 0.54 3.35
C GLU A 167 1.04 -0.91 3.85
N GLU A 168 -0.12 -1.61 3.84
CA GLU A 168 -0.19 -3.02 4.25
C GLU A 168 0.58 -3.94 3.31
N ALA A 169 0.53 -3.67 2.01
CA ALA A 169 1.30 -4.41 1.01
C ALA A 169 2.82 -4.26 1.24
N LEU A 170 3.28 -3.03 1.56
CA LEU A 170 4.67 -2.78 1.92
C LEU A 170 5.07 -3.48 3.23
N VAL A 171 4.23 -3.43 4.27
CA VAL A 171 4.49 -4.13 5.54
C VAL A 171 4.66 -5.62 5.30
N LYS A 172 3.76 -6.24 4.54
CA LYS A 172 3.83 -7.66 4.20
C LYS A 172 5.11 -7.97 3.43
N LEU A 173 5.42 -7.21 2.38
CA LEU A 173 6.62 -7.39 1.57
C LEU A 173 7.90 -7.31 2.41
N ILE A 174 7.99 -6.30 3.30
CA ILE A 174 9.15 -6.12 4.18
C ILE A 174 9.25 -7.30 5.16
N LYS A 175 8.15 -7.78 5.75
CA LYS A 175 8.14 -8.95 6.64
C LYS A 175 8.62 -10.21 5.92
N ASP A 176 8.11 -10.46 4.71
CA ASP A 176 8.44 -11.65 3.92
C ASP A 176 9.89 -11.64 3.42
N GLN A 177 10.45 -10.47 3.14
CA GLN A 177 11.81 -10.31 2.60
C GLN A 177 12.77 -9.59 3.56
N MET A 178 12.57 -9.73 4.87
CA MET A 178 13.37 -9.02 5.87
C MET A 178 14.85 -9.36 5.80
N THR A 179 15.19 -10.61 5.46
CA THR A 179 16.58 -11.04 5.27
C THR A 179 17.30 -10.25 4.18
N ALA A 180 16.58 -9.71 3.21
CA ALA A 180 17.14 -8.87 2.15
C ALA A 180 17.70 -7.53 2.67
N LEU A 181 17.26 -7.05 3.84
CA LEU A 181 17.74 -5.83 4.49
C LEU A 181 19.04 -6.06 5.29
N ASN A 182 19.36 -7.33 5.59
CA ASN A 182 20.56 -7.65 6.36
C ASN A 182 21.81 -7.29 5.57
N GLY A 183 22.77 -6.69 6.28
CA GLY A 183 24.04 -6.26 5.69
C GLY A 183 23.96 -5.02 4.79
N ALA A 184 22.79 -4.40 4.63
CA ALA A 184 22.69 -3.14 3.93
C ALA A 184 23.27 -2.01 4.78
N GLU A 185 24.07 -1.14 4.17
CA GLU A 185 24.61 0.08 4.79
C GLU A 185 23.51 1.12 4.98
N ALA A 186 22.62 1.22 3.99
CA ALA A 186 21.49 2.12 3.99
C ALA A 186 20.20 1.44 3.53
N ILE A 187 19.09 1.82 4.15
CA ILE A 187 17.73 1.49 3.70
C ILE A 187 17.15 2.75 3.05
N VAL A 188 16.93 2.69 1.76
CA VAL A 188 16.35 3.78 0.97
C VAL A 188 14.85 3.54 0.87
N LEU A 189 14.06 4.51 1.28
CA LEU A 189 12.61 4.48 1.24
C LEU A 189 12.13 5.47 0.17
N TRP A 190 11.64 4.95 -0.93
CA TRP A 190 11.06 5.74 -2.00
C TRP A 190 9.57 5.48 -2.09
N SER A 191 8.83 6.22 -1.32
CA SER A 191 7.38 6.07 -1.20
C SER A 191 6.70 7.43 -1.08
N GLU A 192 5.38 7.42 -1.19
CA GLU A 192 4.60 8.63 -0.98
C GLU A 192 4.60 9.04 0.51
N GLY A 193 5.16 10.22 0.79
CA GLY A 193 5.24 10.76 2.16
C GLY A 193 6.13 9.91 3.08
N ILE A 194 5.60 9.49 4.23
CA ILE A 194 6.28 8.66 5.23
C ILE A 194 5.80 7.19 5.21
N THR A 195 4.98 6.80 4.25
CA THR A 195 4.35 5.47 4.19
C THR A 195 5.40 4.35 4.24
N GLY A 196 6.49 4.46 3.50
CA GLY A 196 7.58 3.47 3.53
C GLY A 196 8.26 3.37 4.89
N LEU A 197 8.49 4.51 5.57
CA LEU A 197 9.10 4.54 6.91
C LEU A 197 8.19 3.89 7.96
N GLN A 198 6.89 4.10 7.84
CA GLN A 198 5.92 3.49 8.73
C GLN A 198 5.73 2.00 8.45
N ALA A 199 5.71 1.61 7.18
CA ALA A 199 5.70 0.21 6.81
C ALA A 199 6.93 -0.52 7.38
N LEU A 200 8.11 0.08 7.29
CA LEU A 200 9.33 -0.46 7.88
C LEU A 200 9.21 -0.58 9.41
N MET A 201 8.73 0.47 10.08
CA MET A 201 8.54 0.46 11.54
C MET A 201 7.59 -0.65 11.97
N ARG A 202 6.40 -0.76 11.37
CA ARG A 202 5.41 -1.80 11.68
C ARG A 202 5.90 -3.22 11.36
N ALA A 203 6.72 -3.38 10.33
CA ALA A 203 7.28 -4.68 9.97
C ALA A 203 8.31 -5.18 11.00
N VAL A 204 8.99 -4.27 11.70
CA VAL A 204 10.09 -4.56 12.63
C VAL A 204 9.63 -4.57 14.09
N GLU A 205 8.50 -3.94 14.42
CA GLU A 205 8.02 -3.75 15.81
C GLU A 205 7.83 -5.06 16.57
N GLU A 206 7.45 -6.15 15.87
CA GLU A 206 7.19 -7.46 16.46
C GLU A 206 8.47 -8.30 16.70
N ASP A 207 9.65 -7.85 16.22
CA ASP A 207 10.88 -8.65 16.24
C ASP A 207 12.06 -7.85 16.80
N THR A 208 12.45 -8.17 18.03
CA THR A 208 13.52 -7.46 18.77
C THR A 208 14.90 -7.64 18.12
N GLU A 209 15.21 -8.81 17.52
CA GLU A 209 16.51 -9.05 16.88
C GLU A 209 16.64 -8.23 15.59
N ARG A 210 15.55 -8.13 14.83
CA ARG A 210 15.48 -7.32 13.61
C ARG A 210 15.59 -5.83 13.90
N MET A 211 15.00 -5.38 15.01
CA MET A 211 15.15 -4.00 15.46
C MET A 211 16.61 -3.63 15.76
N GLN A 212 17.41 -4.57 16.30
CA GLN A 212 18.84 -4.33 16.52
C GLN A 212 19.64 -4.21 15.22
N SER A 213 19.27 -4.93 14.18
CA SER A 213 19.89 -4.83 12.85
C SER A 213 19.76 -3.42 12.27
N ILE A 214 18.58 -2.80 12.40
CA ILE A 214 18.29 -1.45 11.85
C ILE A 214 19.00 -0.34 12.61
N LYS A 215 19.30 -0.51 13.90
CA LYS A 215 20.01 0.52 14.70
C LYS A 215 21.35 0.93 14.13
N ASN A 216 22.02 0.04 13.43
CA ASN A 216 23.33 0.29 12.82
C ASN A 216 23.24 0.80 11.39
N GLN A 217 22.03 0.90 10.81
CA GLN A 217 21.80 1.30 9.44
C GLN A 217 21.34 2.75 9.37
N SER A 218 21.65 3.42 8.26
CA SER A 218 21.10 4.74 7.95
C SER A 218 19.85 4.58 7.08
N ILE A 219 18.82 5.37 7.36
CA ILE A 219 17.58 5.38 6.58
C ILE A 219 17.59 6.63 5.71
N VAL A 220 17.39 6.46 4.39
CA VAL A 220 17.30 7.56 3.43
C VAL A 220 15.88 7.65 2.90
N LEU A 221 15.18 8.74 3.18
CA LEU A 221 13.83 9.04 2.69
C LEU A 221 13.92 9.89 1.42
N ILE A 222 13.44 9.35 0.31
CA ILE A 222 13.38 10.07 -0.97
C ILE A 222 11.98 10.64 -1.16
N THR A 223 11.90 11.96 -1.38
CA THR A 223 10.62 12.66 -1.47
C THR A 223 10.66 13.87 -2.40
N ASP A 224 9.49 14.18 -2.99
CA ASP A 224 9.25 15.47 -3.68
C ASP A 224 8.53 16.47 -2.78
N ARG A 225 8.08 16.06 -1.58
CA ARG A 225 7.37 16.90 -0.61
C ARG A 225 8.33 17.79 0.17
N SER A 226 7.80 18.67 1.02
CA SER A 226 8.61 19.52 1.89
C SER A 226 9.52 18.70 2.82
N LEU A 227 10.82 18.93 2.74
CA LEU A 227 11.82 18.23 3.56
C LEU A 227 11.61 18.49 5.05
N GLN A 228 11.29 19.74 5.43
CA GLN A 228 11.05 20.13 6.82
C GLN A 228 9.83 19.41 7.41
N THR A 229 8.76 19.30 6.61
CA THR A 229 7.54 18.63 7.01
C THR A 229 7.77 17.14 7.25
N LEU A 230 8.44 16.47 6.31
CA LEU A 230 8.76 15.05 6.43
C LEU A 230 9.81 14.77 7.51
N GLY A 231 10.82 15.59 7.64
CA GLY A 231 11.76 15.47 8.75
C GLY A 231 11.09 15.58 10.12
N ARG A 232 10.05 16.42 10.22
CA ARG A 232 9.27 16.53 11.47
C ARG A 232 8.44 15.26 11.74
N THR A 233 7.77 14.72 10.75
CA THR A 233 6.98 13.48 10.89
C THR A 233 7.87 12.25 11.08
N ALA A 234 9.10 12.24 10.57
CA ALA A 234 10.07 11.16 10.74
C ALA A 234 10.63 11.04 12.17
N ARG A 235 10.44 12.07 13.03
CA ARG A 235 10.91 12.03 14.42
C ARG A 235 10.24 10.94 15.25
N GLY A 236 8.95 10.68 15.03
CA GLY A 236 8.22 9.60 15.69
C GLY A 236 8.85 8.23 15.40
N PRO A 237 8.87 7.80 14.13
CA PRO A 237 9.54 6.58 13.71
C PRO A 237 11.03 6.51 14.13
N PHE A 238 11.75 7.64 14.12
CA PHE A 238 13.13 7.69 14.60
C PHE A 238 13.25 7.27 16.08
N SER A 239 12.32 7.71 16.93
CA SER A 239 12.33 7.39 18.37
C SER A 239 12.13 5.89 18.64
N VAL A 240 11.43 5.18 17.74
CA VAL A 240 11.14 3.72 17.83
C VAL A 240 12.28 2.92 17.23
N LEU A 241 12.58 3.15 15.94
CA LEU A 241 13.58 2.39 15.19
C LEU A 241 15.01 2.66 15.68
N LYS A 242 15.28 3.88 16.16
CA LYS A 242 16.60 4.35 16.60
C LYS A 242 17.71 4.01 15.59
N PRO A 243 17.54 4.32 14.30
CA PRO A 243 18.59 4.10 13.31
C PRO A 243 19.77 5.04 13.59
N LYS A 244 20.90 4.84 12.92
CA LYS A 244 22.05 5.75 13.02
C LYS A 244 21.63 7.19 12.73
N GLN A 245 20.89 7.40 11.64
CA GLN A 245 20.26 8.66 11.23
C GLN A 245 19.13 8.42 10.22
N ILE A 246 18.20 9.37 10.09
CA ILE A 246 17.25 9.42 8.99
C ILE A 246 17.59 10.64 8.14
N LEU A 247 17.93 10.42 6.88
CA LEU A 247 18.24 11.46 5.91
C LEU A 247 17.05 11.65 4.97
N VAL A 248 16.44 12.81 4.97
CA VAL A 248 15.33 13.16 4.05
C VAL A 248 15.90 13.96 2.89
N THR A 249 15.67 13.52 1.65
CA THR A 249 16.28 14.15 0.48
C THR A 249 15.40 14.04 -0.77
N ARG A 250 15.87 14.59 -1.89
CA ARG A 250 15.18 14.65 -3.18
C ARG A 250 15.47 13.43 -4.07
N ARG A 251 14.61 13.15 -5.07
CA ARG A 251 14.82 12.05 -6.05
C ARG A 251 16.13 12.13 -6.78
N THR A 252 16.63 13.34 -7.02
CA THR A 252 17.92 13.56 -7.68
C THR A 252 19.12 13.03 -6.90
N SER A 253 18.92 12.65 -5.63
CA SER A 253 19.97 12.15 -4.75
C SER A 253 20.31 10.67 -4.94
N ILE A 254 19.52 9.89 -5.69
CA ILE A 254 19.75 8.44 -5.87
C ILE A 254 21.10 8.18 -6.53
N ASN A 255 21.43 8.90 -7.60
CA ASN A 255 22.70 8.73 -8.28
C ASN A 255 23.89 9.14 -7.40
N PRO A 256 23.90 10.30 -6.70
CA PRO A 256 24.90 10.61 -5.67
C PRO A 256 25.04 9.53 -4.59
N LEU A 257 23.94 8.94 -4.12
CA LEU A 257 23.97 7.87 -3.13
C LEU A 257 24.68 6.62 -3.64
N ILE A 258 24.45 6.25 -4.90
CA ILE A 258 25.10 5.12 -5.56
C ILE A 258 26.59 5.38 -5.76
N SER A 259 26.97 6.60 -6.18
CA SER A 259 28.36 6.95 -6.50
C SER A 259 29.23 7.28 -5.28
N SER A 260 28.64 7.51 -4.11
CA SER A 260 29.38 7.81 -2.89
C SER A 260 29.96 6.55 -2.27
N GLU A 261 31.11 6.59 -1.64
CA GLU A 261 31.73 5.45 -0.95
C GLU A 261 31.10 5.15 0.41
N SER A 262 30.49 6.14 1.04
CA SER A 262 29.85 6.02 2.37
C SER A 262 28.68 6.99 2.52
N ILE A 263 27.85 6.79 3.56
CA ILE A 263 26.72 7.69 3.86
C ILE A 263 27.21 9.10 4.27
N GLU A 264 28.34 9.20 4.95
CA GLU A 264 28.94 10.48 5.29
C GLU A 264 29.43 11.21 4.02
N GLY A 265 30.10 10.51 3.11
CA GLY A 265 30.46 11.04 1.78
C GLY A 265 29.26 11.44 0.95
N PHE A 266 28.17 10.70 1.05
CA PHE A 266 26.91 11.04 0.39
C PHE A 266 26.35 12.39 0.87
N VAL A 267 26.32 12.65 2.18
CA VAL A 267 25.86 13.95 2.71
C VAL A 267 26.72 15.10 2.18
N GLN A 268 28.04 14.93 2.15
CA GLN A 268 28.94 15.94 1.56
C GLN A 268 28.69 16.17 0.08
N GLU A 269 28.38 15.11 -0.68
CA GLU A 269 28.09 15.21 -2.10
C GLU A 269 26.74 15.91 -2.35
N LEU A 270 25.74 15.73 -1.46
CA LEU A 270 24.48 16.47 -1.50
C LEU A 270 24.71 17.98 -1.29
N GLU A 271 25.57 18.34 -0.33
CA GLU A 271 25.95 19.74 -0.08
C GLU A 271 26.66 20.37 -1.29
N LYS A 272 27.64 19.67 -1.88
CA LYS A 272 28.34 20.13 -3.06
C LYS A 272 27.45 20.37 -4.26
N ARG A 273 26.41 19.55 -4.43
CA ARG A 273 25.47 19.65 -5.57
C ARG A 273 24.27 20.53 -5.27
N ASP A 274 24.20 21.17 -4.11
CA ASP A 274 23.07 21.98 -3.64
C ASP A 274 21.74 21.19 -3.69
N ILE A 275 21.80 19.88 -3.40
CA ILE A 275 20.61 19.05 -3.30
C ILE A 275 20.06 19.19 -1.89
N GLY A 276 18.81 19.68 -1.80
CA GLY A 276 18.13 19.84 -0.53
C GLY A 276 18.07 18.53 0.26
N HIS A 277 18.53 18.56 1.49
CA HIS A 277 18.51 17.42 2.41
C HIS A 277 18.26 17.89 3.85
N LEU A 278 17.81 16.99 4.71
CA LEU A 278 17.58 17.22 6.13
C LEU A 278 17.96 15.96 6.91
N VAL A 279 18.81 16.10 7.90
CA VAL A 279 19.19 15.02 8.81
C VAL A 279 18.32 15.06 10.05
N VAL A 280 17.70 13.92 10.38
CA VAL A 280 16.96 13.71 11.63
C VAL A 280 17.78 12.76 12.50
N ASP A 281 18.24 13.27 13.61
CA ASP A 281 19.05 12.56 14.59
C ASP A 281 18.47 12.68 16.02
N ALA A 282 19.14 12.09 16.99
CA ALA A 282 18.71 12.10 18.39
C ALA A 282 18.58 13.52 18.98
N SER A 283 19.32 14.51 18.45
CA SER A 283 19.31 15.88 18.96
C SER A 283 18.04 16.65 18.59
N THR A 284 17.32 16.20 17.54
CA THR A 284 16.15 16.90 16.99
C THR A 284 14.81 16.50 17.63
N THR A 285 14.80 15.59 18.60
CA THR A 285 13.57 14.95 19.16
C THR A 285 12.95 15.63 20.38
N GLY A 286 13.21 16.90 20.64
CA GLY A 286 12.66 17.62 21.80
C GLY A 286 11.14 17.82 21.78
N LEU A 287 10.43 17.35 22.82
CA LEU A 287 9.00 17.58 23.06
C LEU A 287 8.74 19.02 23.50
N ARG A 288 7.79 19.71 22.85
CA ARG A 288 7.32 21.04 23.27
C ARG A 288 5.87 20.96 23.77
N PRO A 289 5.50 21.63 24.87
CA PRO A 289 4.18 21.49 25.52
C PRO A 289 2.99 21.95 24.68
N TRP A 290 3.22 22.73 23.61
CA TRP A 290 2.16 23.23 22.71
C TRP A 290 1.78 22.25 21.60
N ASN A 291 2.41 21.07 21.51
CA ASN A 291 2.22 20.10 20.43
C ASN A 291 1.47 18.86 20.93
N LEU A 292 0.33 19.02 21.61
CA LEU A 292 -0.44 17.90 22.17
C LEU A 292 -0.97 16.95 21.07
N LEU A 293 -1.56 17.49 20.00
CA LEU A 293 -2.03 16.65 18.90
C LEU A 293 -0.89 16.00 18.14
N SER A 294 0.21 16.71 17.91
CA SER A 294 1.42 16.14 17.31
C SER A 294 1.98 15.01 18.17
N SER A 295 1.97 15.15 19.50
CA SER A 295 2.40 14.09 20.42
C SER A 295 1.48 12.88 20.36
N LEU A 296 0.15 13.11 20.31
CA LEU A 296 -0.86 12.05 20.15
C LEU A 296 -0.69 11.31 18.82
N VAL A 297 -0.54 12.04 17.71
CA VAL A 297 -0.30 11.46 16.38
C VAL A 297 0.96 10.61 16.38
N ASN A 298 2.08 11.14 16.93
CA ASN A 298 3.32 10.37 17.05
C ASN A 298 3.11 9.12 17.91
N TYR A 299 2.40 9.23 19.02
CA TYR A 299 2.09 8.08 19.87
C TYR A 299 1.29 7.02 19.12
N MET A 300 0.25 7.41 18.37
CA MET A 300 -0.54 6.48 17.55
C MET A 300 0.32 5.81 16.46
N LEU A 301 1.16 6.59 15.77
CA LEU A 301 2.08 6.08 14.75
C LEU A 301 3.08 5.07 15.33
N THR A 302 3.58 5.33 16.54
CA THR A 302 4.55 4.45 17.22
C THR A 302 3.91 3.20 17.81
N HIS A 303 2.59 3.12 17.92
CA HIS A 303 1.84 1.95 18.39
C HIS A 303 1.09 1.24 17.24
N GLY A 304 1.64 1.28 16.03
CA GLY A 304 1.18 0.48 14.89
C GLY A 304 -0.08 0.98 14.19
N VAL A 305 -0.59 2.18 14.53
CA VAL A 305 -1.71 2.76 13.77
C VAL A 305 -1.22 3.23 12.41
N SER A 306 -1.87 2.77 11.34
CA SER A 306 -1.53 3.14 9.96
C SER A 306 -1.54 4.66 9.75
N SER A 307 -0.54 5.19 9.02
CA SER A 307 -0.49 6.61 8.66
C SER A 307 -1.67 7.04 7.84
N GLN A 308 -2.14 6.17 6.97
CA GLN A 308 -3.31 6.44 6.13
C GLN A 308 -4.57 6.61 6.98
N THR A 309 -4.76 5.78 8.01
CA THR A 309 -5.88 5.92 8.95
C THR A 309 -5.84 7.26 9.69
N ILE A 310 -4.65 7.66 10.13
CA ILE A 310 -4.46 8.94 10.80
C ILE A 310 -4.72 10.11 9.84
N ILE A 311 -4.22 10.05 8.62
CA ILE A 311 -4.47 11.07 7.59
C ILE A 311 -5.98 11.17 7.31
N LEU A 312 -6.69 10.06 7.15
CA LEU A 312 -8.14 10.05 6.94
C LEU A 312 -8.89 10.73 8.09
N LEU A 313 -8.48 10.43 9.33
CA LEU A 313 -9.09 11.02 10.52
C LEU A 313 -8.83 12.53 10.61
N LEU A 314 -7.59 12.94 10.33
CA LEU A 314 -7.18 14.36 10.36
C LEU A 314 -7.82 15.17 9.21
N MET A 315 -8.12 14.54 8.07
CA MET A 315 -8.74 15.20 6.92
C MET A 315 -10.27 15.37 7.07
N LEU A 316 -10.91 14.62 7.95
CA LEU A 316 -12.37 14.71 8.12
C LEU A 316 -12.84 16.11 8.53
N PRO A 317 -12.25 16.82 9.51
CA PRO A 317 -12.62 18.20 9.83
C PRO A 317 -12.38 19.17 8.66
N VAL A 318 -11.31 18.95 7.88
CA VAL A 318 -11.00 19.78 6.71
C VAL A 318 -12.05 19.57 5.61
N ILE A 319 -12.44 18.34 5.35
CA ILE A 319 -13.53 18.02 4.42
C ILE A 319 -14.83 18.67 4.87
N ALA A 320 -15.16 18.57 6.17
CA ALA A 320 -16.36 19.20 6.72
C ALA A 320 -16.36 20.72 6.55
N MET A 321 -15.24 21.38 6.81
CA MET A 321 -15.06 22.82 6.61
C MET A 321 -15.23 23.20 5.14
N ILE A 322 -14.62 22.46 4.19
CA ILE A 322 -14.77 22.74 2.75
C ILE A 322 -16.23 22.59 2.34
N LEU A 323 -16.92 21.55 2.79
CA LEU A 323 -18.32 21.33 2.50
C LEU A 323 -19.23 22.38 3.13
N ALA A 324 -18.92 22.83 4.35
CA ALA A 324 -19.61 23.96 4.99
C ALA A 324 -19.47 25.23 4.14
N PHE A 325 -18.27 25.50 3.63
CA PHE A 325 -18.03 26.61 2.71
C PHE A 325 -18.83 26.46 1.40
N LEU A 326 -18.80 25.29 0.76
CA LEU A 326 -19.54 25.02 -0.47
C LEU A 326 -21.05 25.21 -0.28
N LYS A 327 -21.58 24.79 0.86
CA LYS A 327 -23.00 24.87 1.17
C LYS A 327 -23.44 26.29 1.57
N GLN A 328 -22.66 26.94 2.43
CA GLN A 328 -23.03 28.24 3.01
C GLN A 328 -22.73 29.41 2.07
N VAL A 329 -21.58 29.41 1.41
CA VAL A 329 -21.12 30.51 0.56
C VAL A 329 -21.52 30.30 -0.90
N ILE A 330 -21.25 29.10 -1.44
CA ILE A 330 -21.55 28.80 -2.86
C ILE A 330 -23.03 28.47 -3.05
N GLY A 331 -23.64 27.71 -2.12
CA GLY A 331 -25.05 27.35 -2.17
C GLY A 331 -25.34 26.02 -2.86
N VAL A 332 -24.40 25.06 -2.83
CA VAL A 332 -24.58 23.72 -3.38
C VAL A 332 -25.61 22.94 -2.54
N THR A 333 -26.58 22.29 -3.20
CA THR A 333 -27.64 21.52 -2.53
C THR A 333 -27.21 20.06 -2.41
N THR A 334 -26.57 19.72 -1.30
CA THR A 334 -26.13 18.33 -1.01
C THR A 334 -27.07 17.65 -0.01
N PHE A 335 -27.05 16.30 0.05
CA PHE A 335 -27.75 15.52 1.06
C PHE A 335 -27.15 15.71 2.47
N GLY A 336 -27.48 16.84 3.10
CA GLY A 336 -26.90 17.20 4.39
C GLY A 336 -25.41 17.55 4.30
N LEU A 337 -24.69 17.50 5.41
CA LEU A 337 -23.24 17.69 5.50
C LEU A 337 -22.50 16.36 5.66
N TYR A 338 -23.08 15.41 6.38
CA TYR A 338 -22.47 14.10 6.69
C TYR A 338 -22.31 13.23 5.45
N THR A 339 -23.33 13.14 4.59
CA THR A 339 -23.31 12.26 3.42
C THR A 339 -22.17 12.59 2.46
N PRO A 340 -21.99 13.83 1.98
CA PRO A 340 -20.85 14.16 1.12
C PRO A 340 -19.51 14.06 1.84
N SER A 341 -19.42 14.30 3.17
CA SER A 341 -18.19 14.12 3.93
C SER A 341 -17.75 12.65 3.94
N ILE A 342 -18.68 11.76 4.19
CA ILE A 342 -18.44 10.32 4.22
C ILE A 342 -18.05 9.79 2.84
N VAL A 343 -18.72 10.26 1.78
CA VAL A 343 -18.39 9.90 0.40
C VAL A 343 -17.00 10.41 0.02
N ALA A 344 -16.65 11.64 0.40
CA ALA A 344 -15.31 12.19 0.17
C ALA A 344 -14.24 11.39 0.91
N LEU A 345 -14.49 11.02 2.17
CA LEU A 345 -13.59 10.17 2.95
C LEU A 345 -13.42 8.79 2.31
N SER A 346 -14.51 8.24 1.79
CA SER A 346 -14.51 6.95 1.08
C SER A 346 -13.68 7.02 -0.21
N PHE A 347 -13.80 8.09 -0.98
CA PHE A 347 -12.98 8.31 -2.17
C PHE A 347 -11.50 8.54 -1.81
N LEU A 348 -11.22 9.16 -0.68
CA LEU A 348 -9.84 9.33 -0.20
C LEU A 348 -9.21 8.00 0.20
N ALA A 349 -9.98 7.11 0.83
CA ALA A 349 -9.52 5.79 1.29
C ALA A 349 -9.31 4.79 0.14
N LEU A 350 -10.25 4.74 -0.81
CA LEU A 350 -10.22 3.81 -1.96
C LEU A 350 -9.43 4.34 -3.16
N GLY A 351 -9.18 5.64 -3.21
CA GLY A 351 -8.84 6.35 -4.44
C GLY A 351 -10.11 6.74 -5.22
N TRP A 352 -10.15 7.96 -5.74
CA TRP A 352 -11.35 8.53 -6.37
C TRP A 352 -11.91 7.71 -7.55
N PRO A 353 -11.10 7.11 -8.46
CA PRO A 353 -11.65 6.36 -9.58
C PRO A 353 -12.37 5.08 -9.14
N ILE A 354 -11.71 4.30 -8.28
CA ILE A 354 -12.24 3.03 -7.77
C ILE A 354 -13.45 3.28 -6.89
N GLY A 355 -13.39 4.28 -6.00
CA GLY A 355 -14.49 4.68 -5.14
C GLY A 355 -15.73 5.11 -5.93
N LEU A 356 -15.54 5.89 -7.01
CA LEU A 356 -16.62 6.32 -7.87
C LEU A 356 -17.30 5.13 -8.59
N ILE A 357 -16.51 4.19 -9.12
CA ILE A 357 -17.02 2.99 -9.77
C ILE A 357 -17.86 2.18 -8.78
N PHE A 358 -17.34 1.93 -7.57
CA PHE A 358 -18.07 1.19 -6.54
C PHE A 358 -19.36 1.90 -6.12
N LEU A 359 -19.31 3.22 -5.95
CA LEU A 359 -20.50 4.00 -5.64
C LEU A 359 -21.57 3.88 -6.71
N LEU A 360 -21.22 4.00 -8.00
CA LEU A 360 -22.16 3.86 -9.10
C LEU A 360 -22.79 2.45 -9.14
N PHE A 361 -22.01 1.39 -8.90
CA PHE A 361 -22.53 0.03 -8.80
C PHE A 361 -23.50 -0.14 -7.64
N ILE A 362 -23.16 0.41 -6.46
CA ILE A 362 -24.04 0.36 -5.27
C ILE A 362 -25.36 1.11 -5.55
N LEU A 363 -25.29 2.30 -6.14
CA LEU A 363 -26.46 3.09 -6.51
C LEU A 363 -27.35 2.37 -7.53
N ALA A 364 -26.72 1.82 -8.60
CA ALA A 364 -27.42 1.08 -9.63
C ALA A 364 -28.13 -0.17 -9.05
N THR A 365 -27.43 -0.93 -8.23
CA THR A 365 -27.98 -2.14 -7.58
C THR A 365 -29.10 -1.79 -6.63
N GLY A 366 -28.96 -0.77 -5.80
CA GLY A 366 -30.03 -0.28 -4.90
C GLY A 366 -31.26 0.16 -5.69
N TYR A 367 -31.05 0.91 -6.78
CA TYR A 367 -32.12 1.35 -7.67
C TYR A 367 -32.84 0.17 -8.34
N MET A 368 -32.10 -0.78 -8.92
CA MET A 368 -32.64 -1.97 -9.58
C MET A 368 -33.46 -2.82 -8.59
N THR A 369 -32.90 -3.08 -7.43
CA THR A 369 -33.57 -3.86 -6.36
C THR A 369 -34.89 -3.22 -5.97
N ARG A 370 -34.88 -1.90 -5.70
CA ARG A 370 -36.12 -1.19 -5.34
C ARG A 370 -37.13 -1.15 -6.48
N SER A 371 -36.68 -0.99 -7.73
CA SER A 371 -37.54 -1.01 -8.91
C SER A 371 -38.20 -2.38 -9.08
N PHE A 372 -37.46 -3.46 -8.90
CA PHE A 372 -37.96 -4.83 -8.94
C PHE A 372 -38.99 -5.09 -7.83
N MET A 373 -38.71 -4.64 -6.61
CA MET A 373 -39.58 -4.80 -5.45
C MET A 373 -40.83 -3.91 -5.50
N ARG A 374 -40.93 -2.96 -6.43
CA ARG A 374 -42.12 -2.10 -6.59
C ARG A 374 -43.39 -2.90 -6.84
N ARG A 375 -43.27 -4.09 -7.44
CA ARG A 375 -44.39 -5.00 -7.68
C ARG A 375 -44.84 -5.75 -6.43
N TRP A 376 -43.99 -5.80 -5.37
CA TRP A 376 -44.27 -6.49 -4.12
C TRP A 376 -44.76 -5.49 -3.10
N ARG A 377 -45.94 -5.73 -2.56
CA ARG A 377 -46.52 -4.88 -1.51
C ARG A 377 -45.89 -5.20 -0.16
N LEU A 378 -44.57 -4.93 -0.01
CA LEU A 378 -43.83 -5.19 1.23
C LEU A 378 -43.88 -3.98 2.16
N LEU A 379 -43.92 -4.26 3.46
CA LEU A 379 -43.68 -3.28 4.53
C LEU A 379 -42.30 -2.64 4.41
N TYR A 380 -42.13 -1.46 4.99
CA TYR A 380 -40.88 -0.68 4.90
C TYR A 380 -39.64 -1.46 5.40
N VAL A 381 -39.74 -2.06 6.62
CA VAL A 381 -38.61 -2.74 7.27
C VAL A 381 -38.10 -3.96 6.47
N PRO A 382 -38.92 -4.93 6.02
CA PRO A 382 -38.46 -6.02 5.17
C PRO A 382 -37.88 -5.53 3.83
N LYS A 383 -38.38 -4.42 3.30
CA LYS A 383 -37.90 -3.83 2.06
C LYS A 383 -36.47 -3.32 2.19
N VAL A 384 -36.15 -2.60 3.28
CA VAL A 384 -34.80 -2.13 3.58
C VAL A 384 -33.85 -3.32 3.81
N ALA A 385 -34.28 -4.35 4.54
CA ALA A 385 -33.47 -5.55 4.77
C ALA A 385 -33.06 -6.25 3.46
N ILE A 386 -33.97 -6.37 2.49
CA ILE A 386 -33.67 -6.96 1.16
C ILE A 386 -32.66 -6.09 0.41
N ILE A 387 -32.81 -4.75 0.44
CA ILE A 387 -31.88 -3.84 -0.23
C ILE A 387 -30.47 -4.02 0.36
N ILE A 388 -30.34 -4.04 1.70
CA ILE A 388 -29.05 -4.25 2.37
C ILE A 388 -28.44 -5.59 1.97
N THR A 389 -29.23 -6.67 1.93
CA THR A 389 -28.74 -8.00 1.52
C THR A 389 -28.24 -8.00 0.08
N VAL A 390 -28.97 -7.40 -0.87
CA VAL A 390 -28.56 -7.35 -2.27
C VAL A 390 -27.32 -6.48 -2.45
N VAL A 391 -27.25 -5.34 -1.75
CA VAL A 391 -26.04 -4.49 -1.75
C VAL A 391 -24.84 -5.25 -1.17
N SER A 392 -25.00 -5.99 -0.07
CA SER A 392 -23.92 -6.79 0.51
C SER A 392 -23.41 -7.87 -0.46
N VAL A 393 -24.31 -8.56 -1.17
CA VAL A 393 -23.91 -9.53 -2.22
C VAL A 393 -23.18 -8.83 -3.36
N THR A 394 -23.65 -7.65 -3.79
CA THR A 394 -22.98 -6.87 -4.82
C THR A 394 -21.57 -6.45 -4.39
N LEU A 395 -21.39 -6.02 -3.15
CA LEU A 395 -20.09 -5.68 -2.58
C LEU A 395 -19.16 -6.89 -2.56
N LEU A 396 -19.68 -8.06 -2.17
CA LEU A 396 -18.91 -9.29 -2.18
C LEU A 396 -18.45 -9.67 -3.59
N LEU A 397 -19.33 -9.53 -4.60
CA LEU A 397 -18.98 -9.75 -6.00
C LEU A 397 -17.94 -8.75 -6.50
N LEU A 398 -18.08 -7.46 -6.16
CA LEU A 398 -17.12 -6.42 -6.53
C LEU A 398 -15.75 -6.67 -5.89
N LEU A 399 -15.70 -7.10 -4.63
CA LEU A 399 -14.46 -7.49 -3.96
C LEU A 399 -13.82 -8.69 -4.66
N GLY A 400 -14.61 -9.72 -5.00
CA GLY A 400 -14.13 -10.88 -5.74
C GLY A 400 -13.60 -10.52 -7.13
N LEU A 401 -14.26 -9.63 -7.85
CA LEU A 401 -13.76 -9.10 -9.14
C LEU A 401 -12.47 -8.29 -8.94
N GLY A 402 -12.37 -7.49 -7.87
CA GLY A 402 -11.16 -6.72 -7.55
C GLY A 402 -9.93 -7.63 -7.42
N THR A 403 -10.07 -8.79 -6.76
CA THR A 403 -8.96 -9.75 -6.65
C THR A 403 -8.53 -10.34 -7.99
N LEU A 404 -9.45 -10.53 -8.94
CA LEU A 404 -9.12 -10.99 -10.31
C LEU A 404 -8.30 -9.95 -11.09
N PHE A 405 -8.50 -8.67 -10.80
CA PHE A 405 -7.73 -7.56 -11.39
C PHE A 405 -6.49 -7.18 -10.58
N ASN A 406 -6.08 -8.00 -9.62
CA ASN A 406 -4.95 -7.74 -8.70
C ASN A 406 -5.06 -6.40 -7.93
N ILE A 407 -6.30 -5.94 -7.67
CA ILE A 407 -6.54 -4.78 -6.82
C ILE A 407 -6.56 -5.27 -5.37
N VAL A 408 -5.52 -4.96 -4.61
CA VAL A 408 -5.51 -5.24 -3.17
C VAL A 408 -6.31 -4.18 -2.45
N LEU A 409 -7.44 -4.61 -1.91
CA LEU A 409 -8.26 -3.80 -1.04
C LEU A 409 -7.86 -4.08 0.41
N ALA A 410 -7.55 -3.03 1.17
CA ALA A 410 -7.26 -3.16 2.59
C ALA A 410 -8.46 -3.76 3.34
N ARG A 411 -8.20 -4.43 4.46
CA ARG A 411 -9.25 -5.04 5.28
C ARG A 411 -10.36 -4.04 5.65
N ASP A 412 -9.98 -2.80 5.92
CA ASP A 412 -10.90 -1.74 6.34
C ASP A 412 -11.77 -1.19 5.20
N THR A 413 -11.45 -1.51 3.95
CA THR A 413 -12.21 -1.12 2.76
C THR A 413 -13.67 -1.58 2.82
N ILE A 414 -13.94 -2.73 3.46
CA ILE A 414 -15.30 -3.26 3.64
C ILE A 414 -16.19 -2.26 4.40
N PHE A 415 -15.67 -1.65 5.46
CA PHE A 415 -16.41 -0.64 6.24
C PHE A 415 -16.67 0.62 5.40
N VAL A 416 -15.71 1.04 4.60
CA VAL A 416 -15.84 2.20 3.69
C VAL A 416 -16.95 1.95 2.67
N LEU A 417 -17.00 0.77 2.07
CA LEU A 417 -18.03 0.38 1.10
C LEU A 417 -19.41 0.27 1.75
N LEU A 418 -19.48 -0.25 2.97
CA LEU A 418 -20.73 -0.35 3.74
C LEU A 418 -21.28 1.05 4.07
N ILE A 419 -20.40 1.99 4.42
CA ILE A 419 -20.78 3.39 4.66
C ILE A 419 -21.24 4.06 3.35
N MET A 420 -20.63 3.77 2.19
CA MET A 420 -21.10 4.26 0.90
C MET A 420 -22.55 3.81 0.58
N SER A 421 -22.99 2.68 1.12
CA SER A 421 -24.36 2.22 0.94
C SER A 421 -25.40 3.19 1.54
N THR A 422 -25.02 4.02 2.52
CA THR A 422 -25.91 5.04 3.09
C THR A 422 -26.27 6.14 2.09
N LEU A 423 -25.38 6.44 1.15
CA LEU A 423 -25.71 7.37 0.04
C LEU A 423 -26.78 6.76 -0.89
N ALA A 424 -26.70 5.45 -1.14
CA ALA A 424 -27.72 4.76 -1.93
C ALA A 424 -29.09 4.82 -1.23
N GLU A 425 -29.12 4.66 0.09
CA GLU A 425 -30.34 4.83 0.89
C GLU A 425 -30.87 6.27 0.79
N SER A 426 -30.02 7.28 0.96
CA SER A 426 -30.40 8.70 0.83
C SER A 426 -30.97 9.00 -0.57
N PHE A 427 -30.32 8.50 -1.63
CA PHE A 427 -30.83 8.60 -3.00
C PHE A 427 -32.23 7.98 -3.16
N LEU A 428 -32.43 6.79 -2.61
CA LEU A 428 -33.69 6.07 -2.71
C LEU A 428 -34.83 6.77 -1.92
N ASN A 429 -34.49 7.43 -0.81
CA ASN A 429 -35.45 8.18 -0.02
C ASN A 429 -35.89 9.44 -0.76
N VAL A 430 -34.96 10.26 -1.24
CA VAL A 430 -35.27 11.48 -2.03
C VAL A 430 -36.04 11.13 -3.31
N LYS A 431 -35.67 10.03 -4.00
CA LYS A 431 -36.44 9.56 -5.15
C LYS A 431 -37.91 9.26 -4.81
N THR A 432 -38.17 8.79 -3.59
CA THR A 432 -39.53 8.44 -3.17
C THR A 432 -40.35 9.68 -2.81
N GLU A 433 -39.72 10.67 -2.23
CA GLU A 433 -40.32 11.90 -1.74
C GLU A 433 -40.45 12.96 -2.84
N GLU A 434 -39.41 13.18 -3.62
CA GLU A 434 -39.31 14.31 -4.58
C GLU A 434 -39.26 13.86 -6.05
N GLY A 435 -39.09 12.58 -6.31
CA GLY A 435 -39.00 12.01 -7.65
C GLY A 435 -37.59 11.74 -8.14
N LEU A 436 -37.49 11.12 -9.33
CA LEU A 436 -36.20 10.66 -9.89
C LEU A 436 -35.27 11.82 -10.26
N TYR A 437 -35.82 12.91 -10.80
CA TYR A 437 -35.04 14.06 -11.25
C TYR A 437 -34.29 14.71 -10.08
N SER A 438 -35.01 15.04 -9.00
CA SER A 438 -34.41 15.62 -7.79
C SER A 438 -33.39 14.69 -7.14
N ALA A 439 -33.67 13.38 -7.11
CA ALA A 439 -32.73 12.40 -6.56
C ALA A 439 -31.43 12.32 -7.37
N VAL A 440 -31.51 12.31 -8.71
CA VAL A 440 -30.32 12.26 -9.57
C VAL A 440 -29.52 13.55 -9.46
N LEU A 441 -30.19 14.69 -9.46
CA LEU A 441 -29.54 15.99 -9.36
C LEU A 441 -28.85 16.17 -8.01
N GLY A 442 -29.55 15.91 -6.89
CA GLY A 442 -28.99 16.01 -5.54
C GLY A 442 -27.85 14.99 -5.28
N THR A 443 -27.93 13.78 -5.85
CA THR A 443 -26.82 12.81 -5.79
C THR A 443 -25.64 13.30 -6.62
N GLY A 444 -25.88 13.81 -7.83
CA GLY A 444 -24.84 14.39 -8.68
C GLY A 444 -24.10 15.54 -8.00
N GLU A 445 -24.82 16.47 -7.40
CA GLU A 445 -24.23 17.57 -6.63
C GLU A 445 -23.44 17.07 -5.41
N THR A 446 -23.95 16.05 -4.71
CA THR A 446 -23.26 15.42 -3.58
C THR A 446 -21.96 14.77 -3.99
N ILE A 447 -21.96 14.01 -5.11
CA ILE A 447 -20.75 13.35 -5.65
C ILE A 447 -19.75 14.43 -6.12
N LEU A 448 -20.23 15.46 -6.80
CA LEU A 448 -19.37 16.53 -7.30
C LEU A 448 -18.72 17.32 -6.15
N ALA A 449 -19.47 17.62 -5.11
CA ALA A 449 -18.95 18.26 -3.90
C ALA A 449 -17.91 17.34 -3.20
N ALA A 450 -18.19 16.03 -3.10
CA ALA A 450 -17.25 15.06 -2.54
C ALA A 450 -15.95 14.97 -3.36
N LEU A 451 -16.04 14.90 -4.68
CA LEU A 451 -14.87 14.88 -5.57
C LEU A 451 -14.03 16.15 -5.45
N LEU A 452 -14.67 17.32 -5.37
CA LEU A 452 -13.98 18.58 -5.18
C LEU A 452 -13.23 18.60 -3.83
N CYS A 453 -13.86 18.12 -2.76
CA CYS A 453 -13.19 17.96 -1.47
C CYS A 453 -11.97 17.03 -1.57
N VAL A 454 -12.12 15.87 -2.23
CA VAL A 454 -11.02 14.91 -2.43
C VAL A 454 -9.88 15.55 -3.20
N PHE A 455 -10.17 16.27 -4.28
CA PHE A 455 -9.15 16.94 -5.08
C PHE A 455 -8.35 17.97 -4.26
N ILE A 456 -9.01 18.74 -3.39
CA ILE A 456 -8.33 19.71 -2.51
C ILE A 456 -7.51 18.98 -1.44
N VAL A 457 -8.10 17.96 -0.80
CA VAL A 457 -7.48 17.24 0.32
C VAL A 457 -6.35 16.31 -0.14
N GLN A 458 -6.41 15.79 -1.37
CA GLN A 458 -5.31 15.02 -1.95
C GLN A 458 -4.11 15.87 -2.33
N TRP A 459 -4.19 17.19 -2.25
CA TRP A 459 -3.04 18.03 -2.53
C TRP A 459 -1.89 17.69 -1.59
N PRO A 460 -0.73 17.22 -2.11
CA PRO A 460 0.37 16.68 -1.30
C PRO A 460 0.91 17.65 -0.25
N TRP A 461 0.89 18.94 -0.56
CA TRP A 461 1.28 19.99 0.37
C TRP A 461 0.35 20.06 1.58
N LEU A 462 -0.98 20.01 1.38
CA LEU A 462 -1.96 20.08 2.46
C LEU A 462 -1.88 18.87 3.40
N GLN A 463 -1.80 17.66 2.85
CA GLN A 463 -1.66 16.45 3.64
C GLN A 463 -0.40 16.47 4.49
N SER A 464 0.73 16.85 3.87
CA SER A 464 2.01 16.95 4.57
C SER A 464 1.97 18.01 5.68
N LEU A 465 1.33 19.15 5.41
CA LEU A 465 1.20 20.25 6.38
C LEU A 465 0.38 19.81 7.61
N ILE A 466 -0.76 19.17 7.39
CA ILE A 466 -1.65 18.73 8.48
C ILE A 466 -1.01 17.58 9.27
N LEU A 467 -0.32 16.65 8.61
CA LEU A 467 0.38 15.58 9.31
C LEU A 467 1.55 16.09 10.17
N ALA A 468 2.25 17.13 9.69
CA ALA A 468 3.35 17.75 10.45
C ALA A 468 2.87 18.69 11.57
N TYR A 469 1.70 19.26 11.41
CA TYR A 469 1.10 20.25 12.34
C TYR A 469 -0.39 19.91 12.57
N PRO A 470 -0.70 18.79 13.27
CA PRO A 470 -2.08 18.38 13.49
C PRO A 470 -2.92 19.42 14.25
N GLU A 471 -2.27 20.32 14.98
CA GLU A 471 -2.91 21.42 15.68
C GLU A 471 -3.68 22.38 14.75
N LEU A 472 -3.30 22.45 13.46
CA LEU A 472 -4.00 23.26 12.46
C LEU A 472 -5.47 22.85 12.28
N ILE A 473 -5.82 21.62 12.64
CA ILE A 473 -7.21 21.16 12.60
C ILE A 473 -8.10 21.98 13.53
N LEU A 474 -7.58 22.43 14.66
CA LEU A 474 -8.34 23.27 15.59
C LEU A 474 -8.73 24.62 14.95
N PHE A 475 -7.98 25.06 13.93
CA PHE A 475 -8.31 26.27 13.18
C PHE A 475 -9.59 26.12 12.33
N THR A 476 -9.95 24.88 11.92
CA THR A 476 -11.20 24.62 11.20
C THR A 476 -12.41 25.04 12.04
N ILE A 477 -12.37 24.86 13.37
CA ILE A 477 -13.43 25.30 14.30
C ILE A 477 -13.64 26.82 14.20
N ALA A 478 -12.55 27.59 14.16
CA ALA A 478 -12.64 29.04 14.05
C ALA A 478 -13.22 29.46 12.70
N VAL A 479 -12.82 28.81 11.61
CA VAL A 479 -13.35 29.05 10.26
C VAL A 479 -14.83 28.70 10.20
N ASP A 480 -15.24 27.55 10.71
CA ASP A 480 -16.64 27.12 10.74
C ASP A 480 -17.51 28.06 11.60
N ALA A 481 -16.98 28.57 12.71
CA ALA A 481 -17.67 29.59 13.52
C ALA A 481 -17.88 30.90 12.75
N VAL A 482 -16.92 31.34 11.93
CA VAL A 482 -17.05 32.50 11.05
C VAL A 482 -18.07 32.22 9.93
N LEU A 483 -18.00 31.04 9.30
CA LEU A 483 -18.96 30.61 8.29
C LEU A 483 -20.40 30.56 8.86
N GLY A 484 -20.55 30.09 10.11
CA GLY A 484 -21.84 30.06 10.79
C GLY A 484 -22.48 31.45 11.03
N LYS A 485 -21.68 32.51 11.03
CA LYS A 485 -22.15 33.91 11.12
C LYS A 485 -22.37 34.55 9.75
N TRP A 486 -22.14 33.83 8.66
CA TRP A 486 -22.31 34.37 7.31
C TRP A 486 -23.78 34.55 6.99
N THR A 487 -24.20 35.81 6.85
CA THR A 487 -25.57 36.25 6.51
C THR A 487 -25.69 36.78 5.07
N GLY A 488 -24.62 36.67 4.27
CA GLY A 488 -24.59 37.13 2.88
C GLY A 488 -25.37 36.20 1.93
N LEU A 489 -25.73 36.75 0.77
CA LEU A 489 -26.34 36.00 -0.32
C LEU A 489 -25.38 34.90 -0.79
N ARG A 490 -25.93 33.71 -1.10
CA ARG A 490 -25.16 32.63 -1.69
C ARG A 490 -24.76 32.97 -3.12
N LEU A 491 -23.58 32.57 -3.55
CA LEU A 491 -23.08 32.85 -4.90
C LEU A 491 -24.05 32.39 -5.99
N VAL A 492 -24.67 31.24 -5.84
CA VAL A 492 -25.68 30.71 -6.77
C VAL A 492 -26.91 31.62 -6.81
N GLU A 493 -27.34 32.16 -5.67
CA GLU A 493 -28.45 33.11 -5.58
C GLU A 493 -28.10 34.46 -6.24
N TYR A 494 -26.87 34.93 -6.08
CA TYR A 494 -26.38 36.13 -6.76
C TYR A 494 -26.44 36.01 -8.28
N PHE A 495 -26.02 34.87 -8.84
CA PHE A 495 -26.13 34.62 -10.29
C PHE A 495 -27.60 34.51 -10.74
N ARG A 496 -28.44 33.86 -9.94
CA ARG A 496 -29.87 33.65 -10.24
C ARG A 496 -30.65 34.99 -10.24
N PHE A 497 -30.31 35.89 -9.34
CA PHE A 497 -30.98 37.20 -9.21
C PHE A 497 -30.23 38.36 -9.89
N ARG A 498 -29.21 38.06 -10.68
CA ARG A 498 -28.40 39.08 -11.37
C ARG A 498 -29.22 40.04 -12.21
N GLU A 499 -30.27 39.57 -12.91
CA GLU A 499 -31.14 40.40 -13.71
C GLU A 499 -32.00 41.34 -12.85
N VAL A 500 -32.45 40.88 -11.70
CA VAL A 500 -33.22 41.69 -10.74
C VAL A 500 -32.33 42.80 -10.15
N PHE A 501 -31.07 42.49 -9.82
CA PHE A 501 -30.13 43.53 -9.34
C PHE A 501 -29.77 44.55 -10.42
N LYS A 502 -29.72 44.14 -11.69
CA LYS A 502 -29.46 45.05 -12.81
C LYS A 502 -30.61 46.03 -13.02
N ASN A 503 -31.84 45.56 -12.91
CA ASN A 503 -33.04 46.41 -13.04
C ASN A 503 -33.21 47.36 -11.84
N LEU A 504 -32.77 47.01 -10.62
CA LEU A 504 -32.78 47.87 -9.45
C LEU A 504 -31.69 48.94 -9.47
N GLN A 505 -30.68 48.85 -10.31
CA GLN A 505 -29.65 49.89 -10.51
C GLN A 505 -30.00 50.88 -11.63
N GLU A 506 -31.01 50.57 -12.45
CA GLU A 506 -31.48 51.41 -13.54
C GLU A 506 -32.70 52.30 -13.13
N GLU A 507 -33.27 52.10 -11.91
CA GLU A 507 -34.20 53.01 -11.24
C GLU A 507 -33.45 53.97 -10.26
#